data_19d03f44db1d32eb732c15324097890c
#
_entry.id   19d03f44db1d32eb732c15324097890c
#
_cell.length_a   1.000
_cell.length_b   1.000
_cell.length_c   1.000
_cell.angle_alpha   90.00
_cell.angle_beta   90.00
_cell.angle_gamma   90.00
#
_symmetry.space_group_name_H-M   'P 1'
#
loop_
_entity.id
_entity.type
_entity.pdbx_description
1 polymer ?
#
loop_
_entity_poly.entity_id
_entity_poly.type
_entity_poly.pdbx_seq_one_letter_code
_entity_poly.pdbx_strand_id
1 'polypeptide(L)'
;MEEQTRIKICGLTRLEDIDAVNELKPEYVGFVFAKSRRQITKEHAVTLRCYLDPEIQAVGVFVNELPAIVAGYLEEGVIDLAQLHGNESEEYIHSLRFRTGGELIKAFSIKTREDVEKAKKSSADYILLDHGKGGTGES
;
A
#
# COMPACT_ATOMS: atom_id res chain seq x y z
N MET A 1 22.37 -4.55 17.10
CA MET A 1 21.52 -5.07 16.03
C MET A 1 21.38 -4.04 14.93
N GLU A 2 21.68 -4.42 13.72
CA GLU A 2 21.64 -3.48 12.62
C GLU A 2 20.21 -3.30 12.10
N GLU A 3 19.86 -2.05 11.86
CA GLU A 3 18.61 -1.76 11.19
C GLU A 3 18.79 -2.04 9.71
N GLN A 4 17.86 -2.76 9.13
CA GLN A 4 17.87 -3.02 7.72
C GLN A 4 16.93 -2.07 7.00
N THR A 5 17.43 -1.44 5.96
CA THR A 5 16.59 -0.62 5.10
C THR A 5 15.65 -1.53 4.31
N ARG A 6 14.38 -1.22 4.35
CA ARG A 6 13.37 -1.93 3.57
C ARG A 6 13.05 -1.11 2.33
N ILE A 7 12.99 -1.79 1.21
CA ILE A 7 12.75 -1.13 -0.07
C ILE A 7 11.40 -1.57 -0.61
N LYS A 8 10.61 -0.60 -1.06
CA LYS A 8 9.35 -0.85 -1.73
C LYS A 8 9.41 -0.25 -3.14
N ILE A 9 9.10 -1.04 -4.14
CA ILE A 9 8.98 -0.59 -5.52
C ILE A 9 7.50 -0.60 -5.88
N CYS A 10 6.97 0.57 -6.15
CA CYS A 10 5.53 0.75 -6.35
C CYS A 10 5.15 0.97 -7.80
N GLY A 11 3.94 0.56 -8.16
CA GLY A 11 3.37 0.85 -9.47
C GLY A 11 3.70 -0.16 -10.54
N LEU A 12 3.83 -1.43 -10.16
CA LEU A 12 4.09 -2.50 -11.13
C LEU A 12 2.84 -2.76 -11.96
N THR A 13 3.03 -2.89 -13.27
CA THR A 13 1.90 -3.10 -14.18
C THR A 13 2.14 -4.25 -15.18
N ARG A 14 3.38 -4.69 -15.36
CA ARG A 14 3.73 -5.64 -16.41
C ARG A 14 4.51 -6.82 -15.84
N LEU A 15 4.50 -7.94 -16.58
CA LEU A 15 5.31 -9.10 -16.21
C LEU A 15 6.80 -8.78 -16.21
N GLU A 16 7.26 -7.90 -17.11
CA GLU A 16 8.65 -7.46 -17.14
C GLU A 16 9.04 -6.77 -15.85
N ASP A 17 8.09 -6.02 -15.23
CA ASP A 17 8.33 -5.39 -13.93
C ASP A 17 8.51 -6.46 -12.85
N ILE A 18 7.73 -7.53 -12.93
CA ILE A 18 7.83 -8.64 -11.96
C ILE A 18 9.19 -9.34 -12.10
N ASP A 19 9.62 -9.59 -13.32
CA ASP A 19 10.93 -10.20 -13.55
C ASP A 19 12.05 -9.35 -12.93
N ALA A 20 11.97 -8.03 -13.12
CA ALA A 20 12.97 -7.11 -12.58
C ALA A 20 13.00 -7.14 -11.06
N VAL A 21 11.83 -7.08 -10.40
CA VAL A 21 11.80 -7.08 -8.94
C VAL A 21 12.18 -8.43 -8.36
N ASN A 22 11.90 -9.52 -9.07
CA ASN A 22 12.35 -10.84 -8.61
C ASN A 22 13.88 -10.94 -8.58
N GLU A 23 14.55 -10.25 -9.49
CA GLU A 23 16.00 -10.17 -9.47
C GLU A 23 16.52 -9.28 -8.36
N LEU A 24 15.90 -8.12 -8.18
CA LEU A 24 16.33 -7.14 -7.18
C LEU A 24 15.97 -7.55 -5.76
N LYS A 25 14.91 -8.33 -5.61
CA LYS A 25 14.40 -8.82 -4.33
C LYS A 25 14.18 -7.71 -3.29
N PRO A 26 13.36 -6.70 -3.61
CA PRO A 26 12.96 -5.73 -2.59
C PRO A 26 12.07 -6.43 -1.55
N GLU A 27 11.91 -5.85 -0.39
CA GLU A 27 11.01 -6.39 0.62
C GLU A 27 9.55 -6.27 0.19
N TYR A 28 9.23 -5.18 -0.53
CA TYR A 28 7.84 -4.89 -0.90
C TYR A 28 7.73 -4.45 -2.35
N VAL A 29 6.62 -4.83 -2.98
CA VAL A 29 6.20 -4.23 -4.24
C VAL A 29 4.82 -3.64 -4.06
N GLY A 30 4.47 -2.61 -4.83
CA GLY A 30 3.16 -1.97 -4.72
C GLY A 30 2.35 -2.14 -6.00
N PHE A 31 1.08 -2.50 -5.82
CA PHE A 31 0.08 -2.52 -6.87
C PHE A 31 -0.88 -1.37 -6.60
N VAL A 32 -1.11 -0.51 -7.57
CA VAL A 32 -1.96 0.66 -7.40
C VAL A 32 -3.36 0.34 -7.90
N PHE A 33 -4.32 0.38 -6.98
CA PHE A 33 -5.72 0.15 -7.31
C PHE A 33 -6.52 1.46 -7.39
N ALA A 34 -5.86 2.56 -7.08
CA ALA A 34 -6.46 3.89 -7.20
C ALA A 34 -6.26 4.43 -8.61
N LYS A 35 -7.12 5.37 -8.99
CA LYS A 35 -7.04 5.99 -10.32
C LYS A 35 -5.70 6.66 -10.52
N SER A 36 -4.93 6.17 -11.47
CA SER A 36 -3.61 6.70 -11.80
C SER A 36 -3.15 6.04 -13.10
N ARG A 37 -2.00 6.48 -13.62
CA ARG A 37 -1.40 5.87 -14.81
C ARG A 37 -1.04 4.41 -14.60
N ARG A 38 -0.79 4.03 -13.35
CA ARG A 38 -0.34 2.68 -13.01
C ARG A 38 -1.43 1.85 -12.37
N GLN A 39 -2.65 2.31 -12.48
CA GLN A 39 -3.78 1.56 -11.93
C GLN A 39 -3.93 0.21 -12.62
N ILE A 40 -4.11 -0.82 -11.82
CA ILE A 40 -4.40 -2.15 -12.33
C ILE A 40 -5.65 -2.69 -11.67
N THR A 41 -6.23 -3.70 -12.30
CA THR A 41 -7.40 -4.38 -11.74
C THR A 41 -6.95 -5.45 -10.75
N LYS A 42 -7.91 -5.92 -9.95
CA LYS A 42 -7.67 -7.05 -9.05
C LYS A 42 -7.17 -8.27 -9.84
N GLU A 43 -7.83 -8.57 -10.96
CA GLU A 43 -7.49 -9.72 -11.78
C GLU A 43 -6.08 -9.64 -12.33
N HIS A 44 -5.68 -8.45 -12.74
CA HIS A 44 -4.31 -8.24 -13.23
C HIS A 44 -3.29 -8.42 -12.10
N ALA A 45 -3.60 -7.91 -10.91
CA ALA A 45 -2.74 -8.06 -9.74
C ALA A 45 -2.57 -9.55 -9.38
N VAL A 46 -3.65 -10.31 -9.44
CA VAL A 46 -3.59 -11.76 -9.18
C VAL A 46 -2.63 -12.44 -10.16
N THR A 47 -2.73 -12.08 -11.44
CA THR A 47 -1.84 -12.62 -12.47
C THR A 47 -0.39 -12.27 -12.19
N LEU A 48 -0.10 -11.00 -11.91
CA LEU A 48 1.26 -10.56 -11.61
C LEU A 48 1.79 -11.26 -10.36
N ARG A 49 0.95 -11.41 -9.35
CA ARG A 49 1.35 -12.04 -8.09
C ARG A 49 1.74 -13.50 -8.30
N CYS A 50 1.13 -14.19 -9.25
CA CYS A 50 1.48 -15.58 -9.54
C CYS A 50 2.95 -15.73 -9.97
N TYR A 51 3.52 -14.71 -10.58
CA TYR A 51 4.90 -14.73 -11.03
C TYR A 51 5.86 -14.06 -10.06
N LEU A 52 5.34 -13.40 -9.03
CA LEU A 52 6.16 -12.71 -8.04
C LEU A 52 6.80 -13.72 -7.08
N ASP A 53 8.07 -13.49 -6.75
CA ASP A 53 8.76 -14.27 -5.73
C ASP A 53 7.93 -14.25 -4.45
N PRO A 54 7.58 -15.42 -3.87
CA PRO A 54 6.72 -15.45 -2.67
C PRO A 54 7.34 -14.81 -1.44
N GLU A 55 8.62 -14.56 -1.43
CA GLU A 55 9.26 -13.85 -0.31
C GLU A 55 9.02 -12.35 -0.36
N ILE A 56 8.63 -11.81 -1.52
CA ILE A 56 8.34 -10.39 -1.67
C ILE A 56 6.89 -10.14 -1.27
N GLN A 57 6.68 -9.18 -0.37
CA GLN A 57 5.33 -8.83 0.06
C GLN A 57 4.69 -7.81 -0.89
N ALA A 58 3.41 -7.98 -1.15
CA ALA A 58 2.66 -7.10 -2.03
C ALA A 58 1.84 -6.10 -1.22
N VAL A 59 2.00 -4.83 -1.55
CA VAL A 59 1.24 -3.74 -0.94
C VAL A 59 0.22 -3.24 -1.96
N GLY A 60 -1.05 -3.17 -1.57
CA GLY A 60 -2.07 -2.57 -2.42
C GLY A 60 -2.31 -1.13 -2.02
N VAL A 61 -2.24 -0.21 -2.96
CA VAL A 61 -2.43 1.22 -2.70
C VAL A 61 -3.87 1.60 -3.07
N PHE A 62 -4.59 2.17 -2.12
CA PHE A 62 -5.99 2.56 -2.27
C PHE A 62 -6.16 4.02 -1.89
N VAL A 63 -7.15 4.67 -2.52
CA VAL A 63 -7.51 6.04 -2.19
C VAL A 63 -9.01 6.07 -1.94
N ASN A 64 -9.41 6.21 -0.68
CA ASN A 64 -10.81 6.31 -0.26
C ASN A 64 -11.69 5.17 -0.79
N GLU A 65 -11.15 3.97 -0.89
CA GLU A 65 -11.91 2.81 -1.33
C GLU A 65 -12.80 2.30 -0.20
N LEU A 66 -13.83 1.55 -0.54
CA LEU A 66 -14.72 0.97 0.47
C LEU A 66 -13.95 -0.04 1.32
N PRO A 67 -14.12 0.00 2.66
CA PRO A 67 -13.39 -0.94 3.53
C PRO A 67 -13.62 -2.40 3.17
N ALA A 68 -14.83 -2.75 2.75
CA ALA A 68 -15.13 -4.13 2.37
C ALA A 68 -14.29 -4.60 1.19
N ILE A 69 -14.01 -3.71 0.24
CA ILE A 69 -13.20 -4.03 -0.93
C ILE A 69 -11.74 -4.23 -0.53
N VAL A 70 -11.20 -3.30 0.26
CA VAL A 70 -9.83 -3.40 0.74
C VAL A 70 -9.64 -4.68 1.56
N ALA A 71 -10.56 -4.94 2.47
CA ALA A 71 -10.51 -6.14 3.30
C ALA A 71 -10.56 -7.40 2.44
N GLY A 72 -11.40 -7.40 1.41
CA GLY A 72 -11.49 -8.53 0.49
C GLY A 72 -10.17 -8.85 -0.18
N TYR A 73 -9.45 -7.83 -0.63
CA TYR A 73 -8.16 -8.03 -1.28
C TYR A 73 -7.12 -8.63 -0.32
N LEU A 74 -7.17 -8.21 0.94
CA LEU A 74 -6.28 -8.76 1.98
C LEU A 74 -6.65 -10.21 2.30
N GLU A 75 -7.94 -10.49 2.48
CA GLU A 75 -8.39 -11.82 2.84
C GLU A 75 -8.24 -12.83 1.71
N GLU A 76 -8.35 -12.38 0.47
CA GLU A 76 -8.15 -13.25 -0.69
C GLU A 76 -6.68 -13.46 -1.03
N GLY A 77 -5.78 -12.77 -0.36
CA GLY A 77 -4.35 -12.91 -0.61
C GLY A 77 -3.86 -12.21 -1.87
N VAL A 78 -4.63 -11.29 -2.41
CA VAL A 78 -4.19 -10.47 -3.56
C VAL A 78 -3.03 -9.58 -3.13
N ILE A 79 -3.11 -9.09 -1.90
CA ILE A 79 -2.08 -8.26 -1.28
C ILE A 79 -1.82 -8.73 0.14
N ASP A 80 -0.67 -8.37 0.68
CA ASP A 80 -0.29 -8.68 2.06
C ASP A 80 -0.54 -7.51 3.00
N LEU A 81 -0.40 -6.29 2.47
CA LEU A 81 -0.64 -5.06 3.23
C LEU A 81 -1.49 -4.11 2.38
N ALA A 82 -2.27 -3.28 3.03
CA ALA A 82 -3.03 -2.24 2.35
C ALA A 82 -2.48 -0.87 2.74
N GLN A 83 -2.17 -0.05 1.75
CA GLN A 83 -1.71 1.32 1.94
C GLN A 83 -2.86 2.26 1.60
N LEU A 84 -3.29 3.02 2.60
CA LEU A 84 -4.38 3.98 2.48
C LEU A 84 -3.78 5.35 2.22
N HIS A 85 -3.96 5.85 1.01
CA HIS A 85 -3.29 7.06 0.53
C HIS A 85 -4.25 8.22 0.26
N GLY A 86 -5.47 8.13 0.75
CA GLY A 86 -6.48 9.18 0.63
C GLY A 86 -6.73 9.86 1.96
N ASN A 87 -7.98 10.22 2.19
CA ASN A 87 -8.39 10.91 3.42
C ASN A 87 -9.08 9.97 4.41
N GLU A 88 -8.69 8.71 4.40
CA GLU A 88 -9.30 7.71 5.28
C GLU A 88 -9.14 8.12 6.74
N SER A 89 -10.26 8.11 7.46
CA SER A 89 -10.29 8.50 8.87
C SER A 89 -9.91 7.34 9.79
N GLU A 90 -9.77 7.65 11.08
CA GLU A 90 -9.58 6.59 12.08
C GLU A 90 -10.79 5.66 12.14
N GLU A 91 -11.98 6.20 11.90
CA GLU A 91 -13.19 5.37 11.81
C GLU A 91 -13.11 4.39 10.66
N TYR A 92 -12.57 4.84 9.52
CA TYR A 92 -12.33 3.95 8.37
C TYR A 92 -11.38 2.83 8.77
N ILE A 93 -10.28 3.15 9.44
CA ILE A 93 -9.30 2.17 9.89
C ILE A 93 -9.94 1.17 10.85
N HIS A 94 -10.74 1.65 11.79
CA HIS A 94 -11.44 0.76 12.72
C HIS A 94 -12.40 -0.16 11.99
N SER A 95 -13.13 0.36 11.00
CA SER A 95 -14.03 -0.45 10.19
C SER A 95 -13.27 -1.54 9.44
N LEU A 96 -12.10 -1.18 8.92
CA LEU A 96 -11.26 -2.12 8.20
C LEU A 96 -10.73 -3.20 9.14
N ARG A 97 -10.31 -2.82 10.35
CA ARG A 97 -9.84 -3.76 11.37
C ARG A 97 -10.90 -4.78 11.76
N PHE A 98 -12.15 -4.37 11.71
CA PHE A 98 -13.27 -5.26 12.01
C PHE A 98 -13.42 -6.35 10.96
N ARG A 99 -12.99 -6.05 9.73
CA ARG A 99 -13.17 -6.94 8.58
C ARG A 99 -11.97 -7.84 8.31
N THR A 100 -10.81 -7.43 8.76
CA THR A 100 -9.58 -8.16 8.42
C THR A 100 -8.52 -7.94 9.49
N GLY A 101 -7.66 -8.93 9.68
CA GLY A 101 -6.48 -8.83 10.53
C GLY A 101 -5.23 -8.38 9.76
N GLY A 102 -5.38 -8.01 8.48
CA GLY A 102 -4.25 -7.61 7.66
C GLY A 102 -3.59 -6.33 8.13
N GLU A 103 -2.35 -6.14 7.74
CA GLU A 103 -1.57 -4.96 8.12
C GLU A 103 -1.92 -3.75 7.27
N LEU A 104 -1.96 -2.59 7.90
CA LEU A 104 -2.37 -1.33 7.27
C LEU A 104 -1.27 -0.29 7.35
N ILE A 105 -1.05 0.38 6.23
CA ILE A 105 -0.15 1.53 6.14
C ILE A 105 -1.04 2.75 5.90
N LYS A 106 -0.88 3.81 6.67
CA LYS A 106 -1.60 5.05 6.41
C LYS A 106 -0.63 6.12 5.99
N ALA A 107 -0.87 6.71 4.82
CA ALA A 107 -0.06 7.80 4.31
C ALA A 107 -0.63 9.14 4.79
N PHE A 108 0.24 10.00 5.26
CA PHE A 108 -0.11 11.33 5.72
C PHE A 108 0.66 12.37 4.94
N SER A 109 -0.05 13.37 4.43
CA SER A 109 0.56 14.56 3.85
C SER A 109 0.95 15.49 4.99
N ILE A 110 2.22 15.77 5.10
CA ILE A 110 2.73 16.59 6.20
C ILE A 110 3.06 17.99 5.68
N LYS A 111 2.27 18.96 6.10
CA LYS A 111 2.49 20.38 5.80
C LYS A 111 2.63 21.21 7.06
N THR A 112 2.03 20.75 8.16
CA THR A 112 1.98 21.48 9.42
C THR A 112 2.30 20.56 10.57
N ARG A 113 2.51 21.18 11.74
CA ARG A 113 2.72 20.41 12.96
C ARG A 113 1.46 19.59 13.32
N GLU A 114 0.30 20.10 13.02
CA GLU A 114 -0.94 19.37 13.26
C GLU A 114 -0.98 18.06 12.48
N ASP A 115 -0.46 18.07 11.25
CA ASP A 115 -0.40 16.86 10.43
C ASP A 115 0.48 15.80 11.11
N VAL A 116 1.60 16.23 11.71
CA VAL A 116 2.48 15.34 12.45
C VAL A 116 1.74 14.73 13.63
N GLU A 117 0.98 15.54 14.35
CA GLU A 117 0.23 15.07 15.51
C GLU A 117 -0.85 14.06 15.11
N LYS A 118 -1.51 14.28 14.00
CA LYS A 118 -2.49 13.33 13.46
C LYS A 118 -1.83 12.00 13.14
N ALA A 119 -0.65 12.06 12.51
CA ALA A 119 0.08 10.85 12.15
C ALA A 119 0.46 10.05 13.40
N LYS A 120 0.89 10.74 14.46
CA LYS A 120 1.25 10.08 15.72
C LYS A 120 0.08 9.36 16.37
N LYS A 121 -1.13 9.81 16.13
CA LYS A 121 -2.33 9.26 16.76
C LYS A 121 -2.98 8.16 15.93
N SER A 122 -2.44 7.86 14.75
CA SER A 122 -3.03 6.87 13.87
C SER A 122 -2.92 5.47 14.46
N SER A 123 -3.97 4.67 14.27
CA SER A 123 -4.00 3.27 14.68
C SER A 123 -3.51 2.33 13.58
N ALA A 124 -2.99 2.85 12.49
CA ALA A 124 -2.41 2.02 11.44
C ALA A 124 -1.13 1.34 11.94
N ASP A 125 -0.78 0.22 11.36
CA ASP A 125 0.43 -0.52 11.73
C ASP A 125 1.69 0.23 11.34
N TYR A 126 1.63 0.94 10.20
CA TYR A 126 2.75 1.72 9.67
C TYR A 126 2.27 3.08 9.20
N ILE A 127 3.15 4.05 9.32
CA ILE A 127 2.87 5.42 8.89
C ILE A 127 3.83 5.78 7.76
N LEU A 128 3.26 6.32 6.69
CA LEU A 128 4.05 6.85 5.58
C LEU A 128 3.86 8.36 5.56
N LEU A 129 4.95 9.10 5.58
CA LEU A 129 4.89 10.56 5.57
C LEU A 129 5.38 11.08 4.22
N ASP A 130 4.66 12.03 3.64
CA ASP A 130 5.11 12.65 2.42
C ASP A 130 4.93 14.17 2.47
N HIS A 131 5.34 14.85 1.41
CA HIS A 131 5.44 16.31 1.37
C HIS A 131 4.14 17.06 1.16
N GLY A 132 3.02 16.38 1.16
CA GLY A 132 1.75 17.04 0.93
C GLY A 132 1.32 17.09 -0.53
N LYS A 133 2.11 16.56 -1.44
CA LYS A 133 1.73 16.40 -2.83
C LYS A 133 1.56 14.93 -3.20
N GLY A 134 1.48 14.09 -2.20
CA GLY A 134 1.47 12.65 -2.37
C GLY A 134 0.52 12.18 -3.45
N GLY A 135 0.94 11.16 -4.18
CA GLY A 135 0.10 10.57 -5.18
C GLY A 135 0.07 11.28 -6.53
N THR A 136 0.78 12.39 -6.68
CA THR A 136 0.80 13.11 -7.96
C THR A 136 1.69 12.46 -9.00
N GLY A 137 2.61 11.62 -8.57
CA GLY A 137 3.59 11.03 -9.46
C GLY A 137 4.73 11.97 -9.80
N GLU A 138 4.73 13.14 -9.24
CA GLU A 138 5.84 14.09 -9.38
C GLU A 138 6.82 13.83 -8.25
N SER A 139 8.03 13.75 -8.56
CA SER A 139 9.04 13.49 -7.53
C SER A 139 10.06 14.60 -7.50
#